data_27b085ae86982594ece7c97c4b2441a4
#
_entry.id   27b085ae86982594ece7c97c4b2441a4
#
_cell.length_a   1.000
_cell.length_b   1.000
_cell.length_c   1.000
_cell.angle_alpha   90.00
_cell.angle_beta   90.00
_cell.angle_gamma   90.00
#
_symmetry.space_group_name_H-M   'P 1'
#
loop_
_entity.id
_entity.type
_entity.pdbx_description
1 polymer ?
#
loop_
_entity_poly.entity_id
_entity_poly.type
_entity_poly.pdbx_seq_one_letter_code
_entity_poly.pdbx_strand_id
1 'polypeptide(L)'
;KIAVYTFAKPVKVVIFTGSGGNGGDGFVAARYLLNRGYDVDIYMLKENIHSSEAKTNLEILKNMKPRLSRLNIFNLKTLEDIENCEVAKSQNSEFVIVDGILGTGIKGNLQTNVKKAIEVINESKGVKISVDVPSGMDPLTGEVDDVAVVPDYTISFHKIKTGVRNAEEEVVGGLVTADIGIPFEAEYFVNYGDFLRMNARDLDSHKGNNGR
;
A
#
# COMPACT_ATOMS: atom_id res chain seq x y z
N LYS A 1 10.32 -2.89 -9.02
CA LYS A 1 10.67 -1.71 -9.88
C LYS A 1 10.54 -0.37 -9.13
N ILE A 2 9.89 -0.34 -7.98
CA ILE A 2 9.63 0.89 -7.21
C ILE A 2 10.91 1.68 -6.84
N ALA A 3 12.01 1.00 -6.58
CA ALA A 3 13.21 1.64 -6.05
C ALA A 3 14.33 1.88 -7.06
N VAL A 4 14.14 1.61 -8.34
CA VAL A 4 15.25 1.62 -9.32
C VAL A 4 15.46 3.01 -9.94
N TYR A 5 14.57 3.92 -9.69
CA TYR A 5 14.52 5.14 -10.50
C TYR A 5 15.18 6.32 -9.85
N THR A 6 16.23 6.45 -9.26
CA THR A 6 16.80 7.81 -9.14
C THR A 6 17.63 8.18 -7.92
N PHE A 7 17.97 7.31 -7.04
CA PHE A 7 18.82 7.79 -5.94
C PHE A 7 20.29 7.42 -6.16
N ALA A 8 21.10 8.42 -6.46
CA ALA A 8 22.56 8.30 -6.58
C ALA A 8 23.26 8.02 -5.23
N LYS A 9 22.50 7.93 -4.13
CA LYS A 9 22.96 7.59 -2.77
C LYS A 9 22.02 6.56 -2.15
N PRO A 10 22.49 5.69 -1.26
CA PRO A 10 21.62 4.81 -0.47
C PRO A 10 20.68 5.69 0.37
N VAL A 11 19.41 5.72 -0.01
CA VAL A 11 18.35 6.43 0.72
C VAL A 11 17.66 5.42 1.62
N LYS A 12 17.35 5.83 2.83
CA LYS A 12 16.56 5.02 3.75
C LYS A 12 15.11 4.93 3.25
N VAL A 13 14.56 3.74 3.19
CA VAL A 13 13.16 3.53 2.81
C VAL A 13 12.35 3.20 4.05
N VAL A 14 11.29 3.95 4.29
CA VAL A 14 10.34 3.71 5.37
C VAL A 14 9.01 3.26 4.76
N ILE A 15 8.52 2.11 5.21
CA ILE A 15 7.29 1.51 4.69
C ILE A 15 6.24 1.48 5.79
N PHE A 16 5.18 2.26 5.65
CA PHE A 16 4.02 2.16 6.53
C PHE A 16 3.09 1.06 6.04
N THR A 17 2.71 0.16 6.93
CA THR A 17 1.89 -1.01 6.56
C THR A 17 0.65 -1.15 7.43
N GLY A 18 -0.46 -1.48 6.78
CA GLY A 18 -1.67 -1.96 7.43
C GLY A 18 -1.68 -3.48 7.59
N SER A 19 -2.85 -4.02 7.95
CA SER A 19 -3.04 -5.47 8.21
C SER A 19 -3.55 -6.28 7.01
N GLY A 20 -3.88 -5.62 5.90
CA GLY A 20 -4.45 -6.23 4.70
C GLY A 20 -3.43 -6.57 3.62
N GLY A 21 -3.93 -6.79 2.40
CA GLY A 21 -3.12 -7.10 1.22
C GLY A 21 -2.10 -6.03 0.90
N ASN A 22 -2.48 -4.75 0.97
CA ASN A 22 -1.59 -3.62 0.68
C ASN A 22 -0.36 -3.58 1.61
N GLY A 23 -0.56 -3.90 2.91
CA GLY A 23 0.56 -4.10 3.85
C GLY A 23 1.43 -5.28 3.44
N GLY A 24 0.84 -6.35 2.91
CA GLY A 24 1.55 -7.49 2.34
C GLY A 24 2.44 -7.10 1.17
N ASP A 25 1.94 -6.25 0.27
CA ASP A 25 2.71 -5.71 -0.85
C ASP A 25 3.89 -4.86 -0.36
N GLY A 26 3.68 -4.08 0.73
CA GLY A 26 4.74 -3.37 1.43
C GLY A 26 5.84 -4.31 1.97
N PHE A 27 5.47 -5.46 2.56
CA PHE A 27 6.44 -6.47 3.02
C PHE A 27 7.20 -7.10 1.85
N VAL A 28 6.56 -7.35 0.71
CA VAL A 28 7.23 -7.82 -0.51
C VAL A 28 8.21 -6.78 -1.00
N ALA A 29 7.79 -5.51 -1.09
CA ALA A 29 8.65 -4.39 -1.50
C ALA A 29 9.89 -4.29 -0.60
N ALA A 30 9.72 -4.42 0.73
CA ALA A 30 10.82 -4.43 1.70
C ALA A 30 11.89 -5.48 1.35
N ARG A 31 11.48 -6.73 1.05
CA ARG A 31 12.43 -7.79 0.68
C ARG A 31 13.24 -7.45 -0.57
N TYR A 32 12.57 -6.92 -1.58
CA TYR A 32 13.25 -6.56 -2.85
C TYR A 32 14.20 -5.37 -2.66
N LEU A 33 13.84 -4.41 -1.81
CA LEU A 33 14.69 -3.26 -1.47
C LEU A 33 15.93 -3.69 -0.68
N LEU A 34 15.76 -4.54 0.33
CA LEU A 34 16.86 -5.12 1.11
C LEU A 34 17.83 -5.89 0.22
N ASN A 35 17.31 -6.67 -0.75
CA ASN A 35 18.15 -7.41 -1.71
C ASN A 35 18.96 -6.48 -2.62
N ARG A 36 18.53 -5.25 -2.79
CA ARG A 36 19.22 -4.20 -3.54
C ARG A 36 20.14 -3.32 -2.71
N GLY A 37 20.25 -3.60 -1.42
CA GLY A 37 21.17 -2.92 -0.52
C GLY A 37 20.60 -1.69 0.18
N TYR A 38 19.31 -1.42 0.08
CA TYR A 38 18.68 -0.31 0.80
C TYR A 38 18.53 -0.62 2.29
N ASP A 39 18.58 0.43 3.12
CA ASP A 39 18.13 0.38 4.50
C ASP A 39 16.60 0.51 4.54
N VAL A 40 15.93 -0.41 5.24
CA VAL A 40 14.47 -0.47 5.26
C VAL A 40 13.95 -0.52 6.69
N ASP A 41 13.11 0.45 7.02
CA ASP A 41 12.32 0.45 8.24
C ASP A 41 10.85 0.18 7.89
N ILE A 42 10.23 -0.76 8.59
CA ILE A 42 8.82 -1.11 8.44
C ILE A 42 8.07 -0.62 9.66
N TYR A 43 7.07 0.22 9.46
CA TYR A 43 6.19 0.75 10.48
C TYR A 43 4.81 0.10 10.37
N MET A 44 4.54 -0.85 11.26
CA MET A 44 3.28 -1.60 11.29
C MET A 44 2.27 -0.87 12.17
N LEU A 45 1.15 -0.43 11.60
CA LEU A 45 0.04 0.18 12.36
C LEU A 45 -0.88 -0.84 13.04
N LYS A 46 -0.70 -2.13 12.74
CA LYS A 46 -1.44 -3.25 13.31
C LYS A 46 -0.53 -4.45 13.51
N GLU A 47 -0.59 -5.08 14.67
CA GLU A 47 0.12 -6.35 14.92
C GLU A 47 -0.57 -7.54 14.26
N ASN A 48 -1.91 -7.55 14.33
CA ASN A 48 -2.69 -8.65 13.76
C ASN A 48 -2.86 -8.44 12.25
N ILE A 49 -2.09 -9.18 11.48
CA ILE A 49 -2.20 -9.21 10.03
C ILE A 49 -3.36 -10.14 9.65
N HIS A 50 -4.26 -9.70 8.78
CA HIS A 50 -5.45 -10.49 8.41
C HIS A 50 -5.21 -11.37 7.18
N SER A 51 -4.48 -10.86 6.16
CA SER A 51 -4.15 -11.63 4.96
C SER A 51 -3.12 -12.71 5.25
N SER A 52 -3.36 -13.92 4.77
CA SER A 52 -2.43 -15.07 4.87
C SER A 52 -1.12 -14.78 4.14
N GLU A 53 -1.22 -14.16 2.96
CA GLU A 53 -0.09 -13.78 2.14
C GLU A 53 0.77 -12.71 2.83
N ALA A 54 0.14 -11.71 3.43
CA ALA A 54 0.84 -10.71 4.21
C ALA A 54 1.54 -11.30 5.44
N LYS A 55 0.89 -12.24 6.15
CA LYS A 55 1.52 -12.99 7.26
C LYS A 55 2.78 -13.70 6.79
N THR A 56 2.68 -14.47 5.71
CA THR A 56 3.82 -15.20 5.15
C THR A 56 4.99 -14.26 4.80
N ASN A 57 4.71 -13.13 4.16
CA ASN A 57 5.74 -12.16 3.80
C ASN A 57 6.38 -11.49 5.01
N LEU A 58 5.59 -11.16 6.05
CA LEU A 58 6.11 -10.65 7.32
C LEU A 58 7.00 -11.67 8.04
N GLU A 59 6.61 -12.94 8.06
CA GLU A 59 7.40 -14.04 8.66
C GLU A 59 8.75 -14.19 7.96
N ILE A 60 8.79 -14.11 6.65
CA ILE A 60 10.04 -14.11 5.89
C ILE A 60 10.95 -12.96 6.35
N LEU A 61 10.42 -11.75 6.47
CA LEU A 61 11.18 -10.58 6.93
C LEU A 61 11.68 -10.74 8.37
N LYS A 62 10.84 -11.25 9.27
CA LYS A 62 11.24 -11.55 10.66
C LYS A 62 12.39 -12.56 10.73
N ASN A 63 12.35 -13.58 9.87
CA ASN A 63 13.41 -14.59 9.78
C ASN A 63 14.71 -14.04 9.16
N MET A 64 14.63 -13.03 8.32
CA MET A 64 15.78 -12.33 7.73
C MET A 64 16.43 -11.34 8.72
N LYS A 65 15.63 -10.68 9.56
CA LYS A 65 16.05 -9.58 10.46
C LYS A 65 17.31 -9.92 11.30
N PRO A 66 17.46 -11.10 11.95
CA PRO A 66 18.64 -11.38 12.77
C PRO A 66 19.97 -11.35 11.99
N ARG A 67 19.93 -11.43 10.65
CA ARG A 67 21.10 -11.44 9.76
C ARG A 67 21.25 -10.16 8.97
N LEU A 68 20.31 -9.22 9.10
CA LEU A 68 20.26 -7.97 8.32
C LEU A 68 20.18 -6.76 9.23
N SER A 69 21.31 -6.09 9.47
CA SER A 69 21.34 -4.81 10.21
C SER A 69 20.56 -3.69 9.53
N ARG A 70 20.34 -3.82 8.22
CA ARG A 70 19.59 -2.85 7.40
C ARG A 70 18.07 -2.99 7.47
N LEU A 71 17.52 -3.93 8.23
CA LEU A 71 16.09 -4.12 8.40
C LEU A 71 15.68 -3.82 9.83
N ASN A 72 14.74 -2.91 10.00
CA ASN A 72 14.03 -2.72 11.26
C ASN A 72 12.53 -2.90 11.06
N ILE A 73 11.85 -3.43 12.09
CA ILE A 73 10.39 -3.62 12.10
C ILE A 73 9.89 -3.04 13.41
N PHE A 74 9.06 -2.03 13.32
CA PHE A 74 8.46 -1.31 14.45
C PHE A 74 6.95 -1.51 14.46
N ASN A 75 6.38 -1.71 15.64
CA ASN A 75 4.94 -1.71 15.85
C ASN A 75 4.53 -0.35 16.41
N LEU A 76 3.82 0.45 15.61
CA LEU A 76 3.29 1.74 16.02
C LEU A 76 1.87 1.53 16.58
N LYS A 77 1.78 1.18 17.87
CA LYS A 77 0.51 0.81 18.51
C LYS A 77 -0.32 1.99 18.97
N THR A 78 0.35 3.05 19.37
CA THR A 78 -0.25 4.26 19.95
C THR A 78 -0.03 5.47 19.05
N LEU A 79 -0.80 6.51 19.28
CA LEU A 79 -0.56 7.81 18.61
C LEU A 79 0.83 8.34 18.96
N GLU A 80 1.26 8.17 20.21
CA GLU A 80 2.58 8.57 20.66
C GLU A 80 3.71 7.85 19.91
N ASP A 81 3.55 6.54 19.63
CA ASP A 81 4.52 5.81 18.81
C ASP A 81 4.65 6.43 17.41
N ILE A 82 3.52 6.83 16.80
CA ILE A 82 3.49 7.42 15.47
C ILE A 82 4.13 8.82 15.48
N GLU A 83 3.78 9.66 16.46
CA GLU A 83 4.33 11.01 16.63
C GLU A 83 5.82 11.00 16.96
N ASN A 84 6.31 9.94 17.58
CA ASN A 84 7.69 9.79 17.96
C ASN A 84 8.55 8.99 16.97
N CYS A 85 7.98 8.49 15.88
CA CYS A 85 8.76 7.79 14.87
C CYS A 85 9.78 8.71 14.16
N GLU A 86 10.77 8.10 13.54
CA GLU A 86 11.86 8.87 12.89
C GLU A 86 11.35 9.80 11.78
N VAL A 87 10.34 9.35 11.02
CA VAL A 87 9.73 10.15 9.94
C VAL A 87 9.07 11.42 10.50
N ALA A 88 8.30 11.30 11.60
CA ALA A 88 7.63 12.43 12.22
C ALA A 88 8.62 13.47 12.78
N LYS A 89 9.78 13.04 13.24
CA LYS A 89 10.81 13.90 13.83
C LYS A 89 11.80 14.48 12.82
N SER A 90 11.83 13.92 11.61
CA SER A 90 12.83 14.31 10.62
C SER A 90 12.47 15.63 9.95
N GLN A 91 13.45 16.54 9.92
CA GLN A 91 13.38 17.76 9.11
C GLN A 91 14.00 17.59 7.71
N ASN A 92 14.51 16.40 7.40
CA ASN A 92 15.26 16.12 6.19
C ASN A 92 14.40 15.40 5.13
N SER A 93 14.75 15.59 3.85
CA SER A 93 14.15 14.92 2.70
C SER A 93 14.83 13.59 2.34
N GLU A 94 15.54 12.97 3.28
CA GLU A 94 16.41 11.80 3.01
C GLU A 94 15.69 10.46 3.03
N PHE A 95 14.36 10.47 3.13
CA PHE A 95 13.55 9.24 3.11
C PHE A 95 12.83 9.05 1.78
N VAL A 96 12.67 7.80 1.40
CA VAL A 96 11.56 7.37 0.55
C VAL A 96 10.52 6.74 1.46
N ILE A 97 9.33 7.27 1.44
CA ILE A 97 8.21 6.78 2.24
C ILE A 97 7.28 5.99 1.32
N VAL A 98 6.99 4.76 1.72
CA VAL A 98 6.06 3.89 1.01
C VAL A 98 4.79 3.75 1.84
N ASP A 99 3.68 4.20 1.29
CA ASP A 99 2.36 4.03 1.84
C ASP A 99 1.76 2.70 1.38
N GLY A 100 1.77 1.71 2.25
CA GLY A 100 1.11 0.41 2.12
C GLY A 100 0.08 0.18 3.23
N ILE A 101 -0.55 1.26 3.76
CA ILE A 101 -1.47 1.17 4.89
C ILE A 101 -2.81 0.57 4.45
N LEU A 102 -3.46 1.20 3.48
CA LEU A 102 -4.78 0.83 2.98
C LEU A 102 -4.76 0.71 1.46
N GLY A 103 -5.52 -0.22 0.94
CA GLY A 103 -5.72 -0.40 -0.50
C GLY A 103 -7.21 -0.39 -0.84
N THR A 104 -7.63 -1.21 -1.82
CA THR A 104 -9.01 -1.26 -2.33
C THR A 104 -10.05 -1.81 -1.33
N GLY A 105 -9.63 -2.30 -0.16
CA GLY A 105 -10.50 -2.88 0.87
C GLY A 105 -11.01 -1.89 1.92
N ILE A 106 -10.91 -0.59 1.70
CA ILE A 106 -11.37 0.45 2.64
C ILE A 106 -12.87 0.37 2.80
N LYS A 107 -13.34 0.32 4.06
CA LYS A 107 -14.78 0.41 4.41
C LYS A 107 -14.94 1.23 5.69
N GLY A 108 -15.78 2.25 5.63
CA GLY A 108 -16.13 3.09 6.77
C GLY A 108 -15.03 4.09 7.16
N ASN A 109 -15.21 4.72 8.32
CA ASN A 109 -14.32 5.77 8.80
C ASN A 109 -12.93 5.27 9.11
N LEU A 110 -11.92 6.08 8.78
CA LEU A 110 -10.53 5.80 9.12
C LEU A 110 -10.32 5.76 10.64
N GLN A 111 -9.54 4.79 11.10
CA GLN A 111 -9.15 4.71 12.51
C GLN A 111 -8.19 5.85 12.85
N THR A 112 -8.23 6.33 14.09
CA THR A 112 -7.44 7.49 14.55
C THR A 112 -5.93 7.32 14.32
N ASN A 113 -5.38 6.12 14.56
CA ASN A 113 -3.97 5.85 14.31
C ASN A 113 -3.61 5.85 12.82
N VAL A 114 -4.54 5.44 11.95
CA VAL A 114 -4.34 5.50 10.49
C VAL A 114 -4.34 6.96 10.02
N LYS A 115 -5.29 7.78 10.50
CA LYS A 115 -5.31 9.22 10.21
C LYS A 115 -4.00 9.88 10.61
N LYS A 116 -3.55 9.61 11.84
CA LYS A 116 -2.29 10.17 12.34
C LYS A 116 -1.08 9.75 11.51
N ALA A 117 -1.04 8.50 11.06
CA ALA A 117 0.05 8.03 10.19
C ALA A 117 0.01 8.73 8.82
N ILE A 118 -1.19 8.95 8.25
CA ILE A 118 -1.35 9.71 7.00
C ILE A 118 -0.86 11.15 7.17
N GLU A 119 -1.22 11.82 8.27
CA GLU A 119 -0.74 13.17 8.59
C GLU A 119 0.80 13.21 8.63
N VAL A 120 1.44 12.28 9.37
CA VAL A 120 2.90 12.18 9.47
C VAL A 120 3.54 11.96 8.10
N ILE A 121 2.95 11.12 7.26
CA ILE A 121 3.43 10.89 5.89
C ILE A 121 3.34 12.19 5.08
N ASN A 122 2.19 12.88 5.14
CA ASN A 122 1.97 14.11 4.37
C ASN A 122 2.88 15.26 4.80
N GLU A 123 3.15 15.39 6.10
CA GLU A 123 4.05 16.41 6.65
C GLU A 123 5.53 16.15 6.34
N SER A 124 5.88 14.90 6.01
CA SER A 124 7.26 14.55 5.68
C SER A 124 7.72 15.20 4.38
N LYS A 125 9.00 15.61 4.37
CA LYS A 125 9.70 16.13 3.18
C LYS A 125 10.28 15.04 2.27
N GLY A 126 10.17 13.77 2.65
CA GLY A 126 10.61 12.63 1.85
C GLY A 126 9.74 12.41 0.61
N VAL A 127 10.28 11.67 -0.36
CA VAL A 127 9.49 11.23 -1.54
C VAL A 127 8.46 10.20 -1.08
N LYS A 128 7.20 10.45 -1.35
CA LYS A 128 6.06 9.61 -0.97
C LYS A 128 5.56 8.78 -2.15
N ILE A 129 5.43 7.48 -1.93
CA ILE A 129 4.98 6.53 -2.96
C ILE A 129 3.83 5.72 -2.38
N SER A 130 2.63 5.85 -2.93
CA SER A 130 1.49 5.01 -2.55
C SER A 130 1.44 3.72 -3.36
N VAL A 131 1.18 2.62 -2.66
CA VAL A 131 1.01 1.28 -3.24
C VAL A 131 -0.45 1.10 -3.60
N ASP A 132 -0.71 0.87 -4.86
CA ASP A 132 -1.99 0.58 -5.48
C ASP A 132 -3.00 1.73 -5.49
N VAL A 133 -3.29 2.31 -4.32
CA VAL A 133 -4.18 3.47 -4.10
C VAL A 133 -3.63 4.29 -2.94
N PRO A 134 -3.65 5.63 -2.98
CA PRO A 134 -3.33 6.44 -1.82
C PRO A 134 -4.21 6.08 -0.62
N SER A 135 -3.61 5.81 0.54
CA SER A 135 -4.36 5.43 1.73
C SER A 135 -5.30 6.55 2.16
N GLY A 136 -6.58 6.23 2.31
CA GLY A 136 -7.64 7.19 2.65
C GLY A 136 -8.50 7.65 1.46
N MET A 137 -8.09 7.34 0.22
CA MET A 137 -8.87 7.61 -0.99
C MET A 137 -9.78 6.42 -1.31
N ASP A 138 -11.01 6.69 -1.74
CA ASP A 138 -11.90 5.66 -2.29
C ASP A 138 -11.40 5.20 -3.67
N PRO A 139 -11.11 3.89 -3.86
CA PRO A 139 -10.55 3.39 -5.10
C PRO A 139 -11.53 3.40 -6.28
N LEU A 140 -12.83 3.53 -6.04
CA LEU A 140 -13.88 3.54 -7.07
C LEU A 140 -14.24 4.95 -7.50
N THR A 141 -14.41 5.87 -6.53
CA THR A 141 -14.87 7.24 -6.80
C THR A 141 -13.71 8.24 -6.88
N GLY A 142 -12.61 8.00 -6.17
CA GLY A 142 -11.51 8.95 -6.01
C GLY A 142 -11.74 9.96 -4.90
N GLU A 143 -12.86 9.86 -4.20
CA GLU A 143 -13.20 10.78 -3.11
C GLU A 143 -12.34 10.53 -1.87
N VAL A 144 -12.13 11.59 -1.12
CA VAL A 144 -11.43 11.60 0.17
C VAL A 144 -12.39 12.17 1.20
N ASP A 145 -12.95 11.31 2.04
CA ASP A 145 -13.94 11.73 3.05
C ASP A 145 -13.34 12.54 4.19
N ASP A 146 -12.08 12.27 4.55
CA ASP A 146 -11.43 12.87 5.72
C ASP A 146 -9.97 13.27 5.38
N VAL A 147 -9.07 12.30 5.35
CA VAL A 147 -7.66 12.53 5.00
C VAL A 147 -7.13 11.37 4.15
N ALA A 148 -6.34 11.70 3.14
CA ALA A 148 -5.60 10.71 2.35
C ALA A 148 -4.11 11.06 2.26
N VAL A 149 -3.29 10.07 1.97
CA VAL A 149 -1.90 10.31 1.59
C VAL A 149 -1.88 11.09 0.29
N VAL A 150 -1.07 12.14 0.23
CA VAL A 150 -0.77 12.92 -0.97
C VAL A 150 0.62 12.48 -1.46
N PRO A 151 0.70 11.49 -2.35
CA PRO A 151 1.96 10.92 -2.79
C PRO A 151 2.58 11.72 -3.92
N ASP A 152 3.90 11.61 -4.10
CA ASP A 152 4.59 12.06 -5.31
C ASP A 152 4.34 11.08 -6.47
N TYR A 153 4.14 9.79 -6.15
CA TYR A 153 3.83 8.74 -7.11
C TYR A 153 2.84 7.72 -6.54
N THR A 154 1.89 7.27 -7.37
CA THR A 154 1.05 6.10 -7.08
C THR A 154 1.40 4.98 -8.03
N ILE A 155 1.75 3.80 -7.49
CA ILE A 155 2.07 2.61 -8.27
C ILE A 155 0.91 1.64 -8.19
N SER A 156 0.06 1.66 -9.21
CA SER A 156 -1.08 0.74 -9.34
C SER A 156 -0.65 -0.59 -9.94
N PHE A 157 -1.13 -1.68 -9.37
CA PHE A 157 -0.87 -3.02 -9.86
C PHE A 157 -1.85 -3.38 -10.97
N HIS A 158 -1.30 -3.92 -12.06
CA HIS A 158 -2.01 -4.40 -13.24
C HIS A 158 -2.78 -3.29 -13.98
N LYS A 159 -3.80 -2.71 -13.33
CA LYS A 159 -4.62 -1.61 -13.88
C LYS A 159 -4.83 -0.50 -12.86
N ILE A 160 -4.86 0.73 -13.33
CA ILE A 160 -5.20 1.89 -12.50
C ILE A 160 -6.68 1.78 -12.13
N LYS A 161 -6.98 1.88 -10.83
CA LYS A 161 -8.34 1.86 -10.31
C LYS A 161 -9.12 3.08 -10.80
N THR A 162 -10.42 2.94 -10.97
CA THR A 162 -11.26 3.97 -11.57
C THR A 162 -11.16 5.30 -10.82
N GLY A 163 -11.25 5.27 -9.49
CA GLY A 163 -11.11 6.46 -8.65
C GLY A 163 -9.74 7.13 -8.79
N VAL A 164 -8.66 6.35 -8.78
CA VAL A 164 -7.29 6.87 -8.97
C VAL A 164 -7.09 7.48 -10.36
N ARG A 165 -7.72 6.91 -11.39
CA ARG A 165 -7.65 7.44 -12.76
C ARG A 165 -8.37 8.77 -12.92
N ASN A 166 -9.48 8.94 -12.20
CA ASN A 166 -10.36 10.12 -12.32
C ASN A 166 -9.97 11.23 -11.35
N ALA A 167 -9.10 10.95 -10.37
CA ALA A 167 -8.62 11.94 -9.42
C ALA A 167 -7.63 12.91 -10.08
N GLU A 168 -7.52 14.10 -9.49
CA GLU A 168 -6.55 15.10 -9.91
C GLU A 168 -5.12 14.66 -9.61
N GLU A 169 -4.15 15.08 -10.44
CA GLU A 169 -2.74 14.69 -10.29
C GLU A 169 -2.17 15.13 -8.93
N GLU A 170 -2.63 16.25 -8.39
CA GLU A 170 -2.25 16.78 -7.08
C GLU A 170 -2.60 15.82 -5.92
N VAL A 171 -3.58 14.93 -6.13
CA VAL A 171 -4.06 13.98 -5.10
C VAL A 171 -3.38 12.62 -5.23
N VAL A 172 -3.05 12.20 -6.44
CA VAL A 172 -2.50 10.85 -6.70
C VAL A 172 -1.04 10.86 -7.13
N GLY A 173 -0.49 12.02 -7.45
CA GLY A 173 0.85 12.15 -7.97
C GLY A 173 1.04 11.51 -9.34
N GLY A 174 2.27 11.30 -9.74
CA GLY A 174 2.60 10.62 -10.99
C GLY A 174 2.14 9.16 -10.98
N LEU A 175 1.28 8.76 -11.92
CA LEU A 175 0.73 7.40 -11.99
C LEU A 175 1.66 6.44 -12.73
N VAL A 176 1.97 5.33 -12.09
CA VAL A 176 2.77 4.23 -12.66
C VAL A 176 1.98 2.93 -12.57
N THR A 177 1.85 2.22 -13.68
CA THR A 177 1.27 0.88 -13.69
C THR A 177 2.37 -0.16 -13.61
N ALA A 178 2.31 -1.04 -12.62
CA ALA A 178 3.22 -2.17 -12.49
C ALA A 178 2.57 -3.44 -13.05
N ASP A 179 3.25 -4.05 -14.01
CA ASP A 179 2.89 -5.38 -14.48
C ASP A 179 3.21 -6.42 -13.38
N ILE A 180 2.21 -7.20 -13.01
CA ILE A 180 2.27 -8.26 -12.00
C ILE A 180 2.16 -9.66 -12.61
N GLY A 181 2.29 -9.79 -13.92
CA GLY A 181 2.29 -11.05 -14.65
C GLY A 181 0.90 -11.64 -14.90
N ILE A 182 -0.15 -10.83 -14.92
CA ILE A 182 -1.49 -11.27 -15.33
C ILE A 182 -1.54 -11.23 -16.85
N PRO A 183 -1.66 -12.38 -17.54
CA PRO A 183 -1.76 -12.40 -19.00
C PRO A 183 -3.11 -11.86 -19.48
N PHE A 184 -3.10 -11.29 -20.68
CA PHE A 184 -4.31 -10.71 -21.29
C PHE A 184 -5.47 -11.70 -21.34
N GLU A 185 -5.20 -12.97 -21.61
CA GLU A 185 -6.22 -14.02 -21.65
C GLU A 185 -6.91 -14.22 -20.29
N ALA A 186 -6.16 -14.08 -19.18
CA ALA A 186 -6.76 -14.16 -17.84
C ALA A 186 -7.68 -12.97 -17.56
N GLU A 187 -7.35 -11.76 -18.04
CA GLU A 187 -8.25 -10.61 -17.96
C GLU A 187 -9.55 -10.84 -18.73
N TYR A 188 -9.43 -11.38 -19.94
CA TYR A 188 -10.60 -11.67 -20.77
C TYR A 188 -11.51 -12.71 -20.11
N PHE A 189 -10.95 -13.77 -19.55
CA PHE A 189 -11.70 -14.81 -18.86
C PHE A 189 -12.36 -14.29 -17.57
N VAL A 190 -11.68 -13.50 -16.77
CA VAL A 190 -12.26 -12.89 -15.56
C VAL A 190 -13.46 -12.03 -15.94
N ASN A 191 -13.36 -11.20 -16.96
CA ASN A 191 -14.45 -10.33 -17.37
C ASN A 191 -15.65 -11.08 -17.99
N TYR A 192 -15.40 -12.12 -18.77
CA TYR A 192 -16.47 -12.82 -19.48
C TYR A 192 -16.98 -14.06 -18.70
N GLY A 193 -16.09 -14.87 -18.20
CA GLY A 193 -16.45 -16.09 -17.47
C GLY A 193 -17.09 -15.83 -16.12
N ASP A 194 -16.61 -14.83 -15.40
CA ASP A 194 -17.20 -14.43 -14.12
C ASP A 194 -18.56 -13.77 -14.33
N PHE A 195 -18.72 -12.95 -15.35
CA PHE A 195 -20.03 -12.39 -15.73
C PHE A 195 -21.06 -13.49 -16.01
N LEU A 196 -20.69 -14.52 -16.74
CA LEU A 196 -21.59 -15.67 -17.00
C LEU A 196 -21.92 -16.44 -15.73
N ARG A 197 -20.93 -16.68 -14.86
CA ARG A 197 -21.13 -17.35 -13.57
C ARG A 197 -22.02 -16.55 -12.62
N MET A 198 -21.83 -15.25 -12.58
CA MET A 198 -22.67 -14.34 -11.79
C MET A 198 -24.12 -14.43 -12.26
N ASN A 199 -24.36 -14.31 -13.55
CA ASN A 199 -25.71 -14.40 -14.13
C ASN A 199 -26.33 -15.78 -13.89
N ALA A 200 -25.57 -16.87 -14.01
CA ALA A 200 -26.06 -18.22 -13.75
C ALA A 200 -26.49 -18.41 -12.28
N ARG A 201 -25.71 -17.87 -11.34
CA ARG A 201 -26.04 -17.90 -9.90
C ARG A 201 -27.29 -17.10 -9.56
N ASP A 202 -27.50 -15.94 -10.18
CA ASP A 202 -28.72 -15.14 -9.99
C ASP A 202 -29.96 -15.88 -10.44
N LEU A 203 -29.88 -16.64 -11.54
CA LEU A 203 -30.98 -17.43 -12.06
C LEU A 203 -31.33 -18.61 -11.14
N ASP A 204 -30.31 -19.26 -10.55
CA ASP A 204 -30.50 -20.48 -9.79
C ASP A 204 -30.80 -20.28 -8.31
N SER A 205 -30.27 -19.22 -7.71
CA SER A 205 -30.25 -19.05 -6.24
C SER A 205 -31.28 -18.08 -5.69
N HIS A 206 -31.86 -17.23 -6.50
CA HIS A 206 -32.69 -16.08 -6.10
C HIS A 206 -32.05 -15.19 -5.03
N LYS A 207 -30.76 -15.41 -4.71
CA LYS A 207 -30.02 -14.69 -3.68
C LYS A 207 -29.09 -13.66 -4.27
N GLY A 208 -29.26 -13.29 -5.48
CA GLY A 208 -28.66 -12.19 -6.18
C GLY A 208 -27.42 -11.54 -5.56
N ASN A 209 -26.37 -12.31 -5.34
CA ASN A 209 -25.12 -11.76 -4.84
C ASN A 209 -24.09 -11.51 -5.94
N ASN A 210 -24.54 -11.55 -7.17
CA ASN A 210 -23.67 -11.58 -8.34
C ASN A 210 -23.49 -10.19 -8.91
N GLY A 211 -22.80 -9.32 -8.20
CA GLY A 211 -22.47 -7.99 -8.69
C GLY A 211 -23.62 -6.99 -8.62
N ARG A 212 -24.52 -7.17 -7.68
CA ARG A 212 -25.46 -6.12 -7.30
C ARG A 212 -24.83 -5.16 -6.35
#